data_dabeb43a51a2a774bbae049267c7a724
#
_entry.id   dabeb43a51a2a774bbae049267c7a724
#
_cell.length_a   1.000
_cell.length_b   1.000
_cell.length_c   1.000
_cell.angle_alpha   90.00
_cell.angle_beta   90.00
_cell.angle_gamma   90.00
#
_symmetry.space_group_name_H-M   'P 1'
#
loop_
_entity.id
_entity.type
_entity.pdbx_description
1 polymer ?
#
loop_
_entity_poly.entity_id
_entity_poly.type
_entity_poly.pdbx_seq_one_letter_code
_entity_poly.pdbx_strand_id
1 'polypeptide(L)'
;MQYLRKFSLVGIVLVALLALAAGPAAAQQKKPNIMFIMGDDIGWMQPSIYHRGLMVGETPNIDRIGQEGAIFMDYLTEQSCTAGRNAFFTGMTPLRTGMIPPQLPGSPSWLRAGTPALAKFLLDLGYNTGEFGKNHLGDHAESLPTAHGFQEYWGYLYHLDAMQGVSFVDLNKSPLVQGIAPPCRNSPVPGLPEVPGALDPRTSTCLTPPRPVIWCKSDNGTQANQTCSDQGPLTLERSKTVDEEISAKVIDYLDRNDPKKTNKPFFVWYNPARMHITTVLPPKYEAMVGEPGGKDWGINEAGMKQLDDNIGYVIKKLEDMGELDNTILVFTTDNGAENITFPDGGTTPFKGGKLTTWEGGMKAPLVVRWPGHIKPGTVKNGLFAALDWLPTLVNIAGGPKGNGLNEQIMAGKYPGIRKTKLDGVDQTDYLEGKSEKSAREVFFYYTGSQPSAVRYKNWKMYYTMVPDTPTGGLFGAVTYHWTQLTNIKRDPFEQTVGADAKSIIGYGGSIGSAGNAYIYNWNMLPLGQLLWEKELFSYKDFPPMQRPETYNLDGILKQMQAAGHPSS
;
A
#
# COMPACT_ATOMS: atom_id res chain seq x y z
N MET A 1 -74.03 -25.86 -21.44
CA MET A 1 -73.15 -25.91 -20.23
C MET A 1 -71.72 -26.45 -20.47
N GLN A 2 -71.40 -27.05 -21.63
CA GLN A 2 -70.06 -27.57 -21.90
C GLN A 2 -69.06 -26.54 -22.46
N TYR A 3 -69.51 -25.44 -23.00
CA TYR A 3 -68.64 -24.41 -23.61
C TYR A 3 -68.04 -23.43 -22.57
N LEU A 4 -68.70 -23.19 -21.45
CA LEU A 4 -68.18 -22.30 -20.38
C LEU A 4 -67.05 -22.90 -19.51
N ARG A 5 -66.93 -24.24 -19.46
CA ARG A 5 -65.84 -24.89 -18.73
C ARG A 5 -64.50 -24.91 -19.47
N LYS A 6 -64.49 -24.83 -20.83
CA LYS A 6 -63.24 -24.82 -21.58
C LYS A 6 -62.52 -23.46 -21.58
N PHE A 7 -63.26 -22.33 -21.44
CA PHE A 7 -62.68 -20.99 -21.37
C PHE A 7 -62.01 -20.73 -19.99
N SER A 8 -62.51 -21.29 -18.90
CA SER A 8 -61.87 -21.15 -17.56
C SER A 8 -60.56 -21.90 -17.45
N LEU A 9 -60.43 -23.10 -18.07
CA LEU A 9 -59.17 -23.85 -17.99
C LEU A 9 -58.03 -23.21 -18.82
N VAL A 10 -58.33 -22.64 -20.00
CA VAL A 10 -57.36 -21.96 -20.83
C VAL A 10 -56.87 -20.67 -20.18
N GLY A 11 -57.73 -19.92 -19.52
CA GLY A 11 -57.36 -18.72 -18.78
C GLY A 11 -56.45 -19.01 -17.58
N ILE A 12 -56.72 -20.09 -16.83
CA ILE A 12 -55.92 -20.51 -15.67
C ILE A 12 -54.54 -21.05 -16.11
N VAL A 13 -54.43 -21.76 -17.23
CA VAL A 13 -53.16 -22.25 -17.78
C VAL A 13 -52.32 -21.10 -18.34
N LEU A 14 -52.93 -20.08 -18.98
CA LEU A 14 -52.18 -18.90 -19.43
C LEU A 14 -51.66 -18.04 -18.27
N VAL A 15 -52.40 -17.87 -17.18
CA VAL A 15 -51.96 -17.14 -16.00
C VAL A 15 -50.86 -17.93 -15.26
N ALA A 16 -50.96 -19.26 -15.19
CA ALA A 16 -49.91 -20.13 -14.63
C ALA A 16 -48.62 -20.15 -15.46
N LEU A 17 -48.71 -20.10 -16.80
CA LEU A 17 -47.55 -20.01 -17.70
C LEU A 17 -46.90 -18.63 -17.66
N LEU A 18 -47.65 -17.55 -17.44
CA LEU A 18 -47.10 -16.21 -17.23
C LEU A 18 -46.44 -16.06 -15.83
N ALA A 19 -46.94 -16.75 -14.82
CA ALA A 19 -46.32 -16.78 -13.49
C ALA A 19 -45.02 -17.64 -13.45
N LEU A 20 -44.89 -18.65 -14.32
CA LEU A 20 -43.68 -19.47 -14.49
C LEU A 20 -42.62 -18.80 -15.36
N ALA A 21 -43.00 -17.83 -16.20
CA ALA A 21 -42.06 -17.04 -17.01
C ALA A 21 -41.46 -15.84 -16.25
N ALA A 22 -42.03 -15.47 -15.08
CA ALA A 22 -41.38 -14.60 -14.11
C ALA A 22 -40.43 -15.46 -13.25
N GLY A 23 -39.34 -15.95 -13.86
CA GLY A 23 -38.18 -16.41 -13.10
C GLY A 23 -37.81 -15.31 -12.11
N PRO A 24 -37.30 -15.65 -10.90
CA PRO A 24 -36.84 -14.64 -9.98
C PRO A 24 -35.90 -13.74 -10.78
N ALA A 25 -36.26 -12.46 -10.95
CA ALA A 25 -35.33 -11.48 -11.43
C ALA A 25 -34.10 -11.66 -10.54
N ALA A 26 -33.01 -12.16 -11.10
CA ALA A 26 -31.77 -12.30 -10.36
C ALA A 26 -31.48 -10.92 -9.80
N ALA A 27 -31.70 -10.74 -8.50
CA ALA A 27 -31.44 -9.49 -7.84
C ALA A 27 -30.01 -9.16 -8.19
N GLN A 28 -29.80 -8.09 -8.93
CA GLN A 28 -28.46 -7.68 -9.34
C GLN A 28 -27.64 -7.58 -8.05
N GLN A 29 -26.66 -8.46 -7.90
CA GLN A 29 -25.88 -8.54 -6.69
C GLN A 29 -25.33 -7.15 -6.36
N LYS A 30 -25.70 -6.63 -5.21
CA LYS A 30 -25.28 -5.29 -4.76
C LYS A 30 -23.75 -5.26 -4.75
N LYS A 31 -23.14 -4.29 -5.45
CA LYS A 31 -21.69 -4.13 -5.42
C LYS A 31 -21.22 -3.94 -3.98
N PRO A 32 -20.16 -4.61 -3.55
CA PRO A 32 -19.65 -4.45 -2.20
C PRO A 32 -19.06 -3.05 -2.00
N ASN A 33 -19.18 -2.51 -0.80
CA ASN A 33 -18.35 -1.40 -0.37
C ASN A 33 -16.92 -1.88 -0.18
N ILE A 34 -15.95 -0.98 -0.24
CA ILE A 34 -14.53 -1.29 -0.06
C ILE A 34 -13.98 -0.34 1.01
N MET A 35 -13.54 -0.91 2.14
CA MET A 35 -12.79 -0.23 3.19
C MET A 35 -11.39 -0.84 3.22
N PHE A 36 -10.41 -0.10 2.69
CA PHE A 36 -9.02 -0.51 2.64
C PHE A 36 -8.21 0.26 3.67
N ILE A 37 -7.79 -0.41 4.74
CA ILE A 37 -7.03 0.17 5.84
C ILE A 37 -5.55 -0.16 5.62
N MET A 38 -4.73 0.88 5.46
CA MET A 38 -3.29 0.73 5.28
C MET A 38 -2.56 1.48 6.38
N GLY A 39 -2.04 0.75 7.37
CA GLY A 39 -1.14 1.29 8.38
C GLY A 39 0.21 1.73 7.77
N ASP A 40 1.12 2.15 8.62
CA ASP A 40 2.40 2.71 8.24
C ASP A 40 3.51 2.00 9.02
N ASP A 41 4.47 1.38 8.32
CA ASP A 41 5.64 0.69 8.90
C ASP A 41 5.33 -0.47 9.87
N ILE A 42 4.21 -1.16 9.69
CA ILE A 42 3.81 -2.23 10.60
C ILE A 42 4.50 -3.53 10.24
N GLY A 43 5.28 -4.08 11.17
CA GLY A 43 5.94 -5.36 11.00
C GLY A 43 4.95 -6.53 10.96
N TRP A 44 5.35 -7.61 10.29
CA TRP A 44 4.50 -8.79 10.07
C TRP A 44 3.96 -9.42 11.37
N MET A 45 4.72 -9.34 12.47
CA MET A 45 4.32 -9.90 13.77
C MET A 45 3.63 -8.91 14.70
N GLN A 46 3.45 -7.65 14.34
CA GLN A 46 2.85 -6.67 15.24
C GLN A 46 1.36 -6.90 15.52
N PRO A 47 0.50 -7.28 14.54
CA PRO A 47 -0.87 -7.65 14.86
C PRO A 47 -0.94 -8.97 15.66
N SER A 48 -1.74 -9.01 16.73
CA SER A 48 -1.79 -10.16 17.64
C SER A 48 -2.26 -11.46 16.98
N ILE A 49 -3.02 -11.39 15.91
CA ILE A 49 -3.41 -12.56 15.12
C ILE A 49 -2.21 -13.28 14.47
N TYR A 50 -1.09 -12.56 14.25
CA TYR A 50 0.14 -13.14 13.70
C TYR A 50 1.09 -13.64 14.79
N HIS A 51 1.31 -12.88 15.86
CA HIS A 51 2.24 -13.29 16.92
C HIS A 51 1.62 -14.26 17.94
N ARG A 52 0.31 -14.28 18.11
CA ARG A 52 -0.45 -15.24 18.93
C ARG A 52 0.09 -15.43 20.35
N GLY A 53 0.50 -14.34 21.00
CA GLY A 53 1.05 -14.34 22.35
C GLY A 53 2.57 -14.58 22.44
N LEU A 54 3.27 -14.69 21.29
CA LEU A 54 4.74 -14.71 21.30
C LEU A 54 5.31 -13.36 21.74
N MET A 55 4.60 -12.27 21.46
CA MET A 55 4.93 -10.90 21.86
C MET A 55 3.83 -10.33 22.73
N VAL A 56 4.16 -9.26 23.46
CA VAL A 56 3.17 -8.44 24.16
C VAL A 56 2.35 -7.61 23.17
N GLY A 57 1.29 -6.99 23.64
CA GLY A 57 0.38 -6.20 22.79
C GLY A 57 -0.84 -7.00 22.30
N GLU A 58 -1.89 -6.30 21.93
CA GLU A 58 -3.16 -6.88 21.48
C GLU A 58 -3.85 -5.97 20.46
N THR A 59 -4.40 -6.58 19.41
CA THR A 59 -5.10 -5.89 18.32
C THR A 59 -6.43 -6.59 18.00
N PRO A 60 -7.40 -6.61 18.94
CA PRO A 60 -8.60 -7.43 18.82
C PRO A 60 -9.49 -7.06 17.62
N ASN A 61 -9.52 -5.80 17.19
CA ASN A 61 -10.31 -5.38 16.03
C ASN A 61 -9.66 -5.82 14.71
N ILE A 62 -8.34 -5.74 14.58
CA ILE A 62 -7.57 -6.28 13.44
C ILE A 62 -7.69 -7.80 13.42
N ASP A 63 -7.54 -8.46 14.58
CA ASP A 63 -7.68 -9.91 14.72
C ASP A 63 -9.06 -10.39 14.27
N ARG A 64 -10.11 -9.66 14.61
CA ARG A 64 -11.48 -9.94 14.20
C ARG A 64 -11.61 -9.98 12.67
N ILE A 65 -10.99 -9.05 11.95
CA ILE A 65 -11.01 -9.05 10.47
C ILE A 65 -10.48 -10.38 9.93
N GLY A 66 -9.35 -10.86 10.46
CA GLY A 66 -8.77 -12.12 10.05
C GLY A 66 -9.55 -13.35 10.50
N GLN A 67 -10.13 -13.33 11.71
CA GLN A 67 -10.93 -14.42 12.26
C GLN A 67 -12.27 -14.59 11.52
N GLU A 68 -12.93 -13.48 11.18
CA GLU A 68 -14.17 -13.48 10.39
C GLU A 68 -13.92 -13.59 8.87
N GLY A 69 -12.67 -13.65 8.44
CA GLY A 69 -12.26 -13.72 7.06
C GLY A 69 -11.02 -14.58 6.84
N ALA A 70 -9.97 -14.03 6.24
CA ALA A 70 -8.73 -14.72 5.93
C ALA A 70 -7.49 -13.99 6.46
N ILE A 71 -6.47 -14.79 6.79
CA ILE A 71 -5.10 -14.38 7.10
C ILE A 71 -4.20 -14.77 5.94
N PHE A 72 -3.36 -13.86 5.46
CA PHE A 72 -2.41 -14.11 4.38
C PHE A 72 -0.99 -14.25 4.93
N MET A 73 -0.39 -15.42 4.70
CA MET A 73 0.96 -15.72 5.21
C MET A 73 2.07 -15.32 4.24
N ASP A 74 1.72 -14.95 3.01
CA ASP A 74 2.68 -14.68 1.95
C ASP A 74 2.23 -13.47 1.11
N TYR A 75 2.05 -12.35 1.80
CA TYR A 75 1.71 -11.07 1.19
C TYR A 75 2.95 -10.18 1.12
N LEU A 76 3.25 -9.67 -0.07
CA LEU A 76 4.37 -8.77 -0.31
C LEU A 76 3.87 -7.37 -0.62
N THR A 77 4.51 -6.41 -0.01
CA THR A 77 4.40 -4.98 -0.32
C THR A 77 5.65 -4.53 -1.08
N GLU A 78 6.10 -3.33 -0.82
CA GLU A 78 7.36 -2.79 -1.34
C GLU A 78 8.27 -2.37 -0.17
N GLN A 79 9.50 -2.03 -0.49
CA GLN A 79 10.54 -1.78 0.51
C GLN A 79 10.34 -0.52 1.38
N SER A 80 9.40 0.38 1.02
CA SER A 80 9.13 1.61 1.78
C SER A 80 7.75 2.18 1.48
N CYS A 81 7.32 3.14 2.30
CA CYS A 81 5.97 3.72 2.27
C CYS A 81 5.54 4.20 0.88
N THR A 82 6.30 5.09 0.24
CA THR A 82 5.96 5.58 -1.10
C THR A 82 5.81 4.44 -2.09
N ALA A 83 6.74 3.47 -2.05
CA ALA A 83 6.74 2.34 -2.95
C ALA A 83 5.51 1.45 -2.76
N GLY A 84 5.18 1.09 -1.52
CA GLY A 84 4.03 0.24 -1.20
C GLY A 84 2.70 0.92 -1.52
N ARG A 85 2.54 2.20 -1.15
CA ARG A 85 1.33 2.99 -1.45
C ARG A 85 1.16 3.16 -2.96
N ASN A 86 2.25 3.44 -3.68
CA ASN A 86 2.26 3.50 -5.14
C ASN A 86 1.86 2.17 -5.76
N ALA A 87 2.46 1.05 -5.32
CA ALA A 87 2.18 -0.28 -5.83
C ALA A 87 0.69 -0.65 -5.66
N PHE A 88 0.13 -0.45 -4.47
CA PHE A 88 -1.29 -0.64 -4.19
C PHE A 88 -2.18 0.21 -5.10
N PHE A 89 -1.90 1.51 -5.16
CA PHE A 89 -2.79 2.47 -5.80
C PHE A 89 -2.77 2.41 -7.32
N THR A 90 -1.58 2.10 -7.91
CA THR A 90 -1.38 2.11 -9.36
C THR A 90 -1.34 0.73 -10.01
N GLY A 91 -1.15 -0.34 -9.25
CA GLY A 91 -0.87 -1.68 -9.77
C GLY A 91 0.46 -1.78 -10.52
N MET A 92 1.39 -0.84 -10.27
CA MET A 92 2.67 -0.70 -10.98
C MET A 92 3.84 -0.64 -10.01
N THR A 93 4.98 -1.20 -10.42
CA THR A 93 6.22 -1.11 -9.64
C THR A 93 6.70 0.34 -9.49
N PRO A 94 7.46 0.68 -8.44
CA PRO A 94 8.04 2.00 -8.26
C PRO A 94 8.91 2.45 -9.45
N LEU A 95 9.61 1.51 -10.09
CA LEU A 95 10.41 1.80 -11.27
C LEU A 95 9.51 2.22 -12.45
N ARG A 96 8.36 1.57 -12.64
CA ARG A 96 7.44 1.90 -13.74
C ARG A 96 6.74 3.24 -13.56
N THR A 97 6.39 3.60 -12.34
CA THR A 97 5.87 4.94 -12.06
C THR A 97 6.95 6.01 -12.01
N GLY A 98 8.21 5.62 -11.81
CA GLY A 98 9.34 6.51 -11.63
C GLY A 98 9.48 7.07 -10.22
N MET A 99 8.64 6.61 -9.28
CA MET A 99 8.64 7.06 -7.88
C MET A 99 9.52 6.14 -7.03
N ILE A 100 10.82 6.37 -7.09
CA ILE A 100 11.81 5.58 -6.34
C ILE A 100 11.95 6.13 -4.93
N PRO A 101 11.85 5.28 -3.89
CA PRO A 101 12.05 5.73 -2.51
C PRO A 101 13.53 6.08 -2.20
N PRO A 102 13.78 6.94 -1.21
CA PRO A 102 12.81 7.66 -0.40
C PRO A 102 12.20 8.85 -1.14
N GLN A 103 10.93 9.18 -0.83
CA GLN A 103 10.28 10.40 -1.29
C GLN A 103 10.01 11.30 -0.07
N LEU A 104 10.42 12.55 -0.17
CA LEU A 104 10.32 13.57 0.86
C LEU A 104 9.69 14.84 0.25
N PRO A 105 9.29 15.81 1.05
CA PRO A 105 8.87 17.11 0.52
C PRO A 105 9.87 17.67 -0.48
N GLY A 106 9.38 18.11 -1.64
CA GLY A 106 10.23 18.61 -2.72
C GLY A 106 10.93 17.52 -3.54
N SER A 107 10.51 16.28 -3.45
CA SER A 107 11.05 15.17 -4.23
C SER A 107 11.00 15.43 -5.74
N PRO A 108 12.01 14.97 -6.51
CA PRO A 108 12.06 15.19 -7.97
C PRO A 108 11.02 14.36 -8.74
N SER A 109 10.37 13.41 -8.10
CA SER A 109 9.30 12.59 -8.70
C SER A 109 8.06 12.55 -7.81
N TRP A 110 6.90 12.46 -8.45
CA TRP A 110 5.57 12.41 -7.82
C TRP A 110 4.59 11.65 -8.71
N LEU A 111 3.40 11.34 -8.24
CA LEU A 111 2.37 10.66 -9.04
C LEU A 111 1.93 11.58 -10.20
N ARG A 112 2.26 11.18 -11.42
CA ARG A 112 2.00 11.96 -12.63
C ARG A 112 0.58 11.81 -13.11
N ALA A 113 0.04 12.87 -13.69
CA ALA A 113 -1.22 12.80 -14.43
C ALA A 113 -1.17 11.69 -15.49
N GLY A 114 -2.29 11.00 -15.69
CA GLY A 114 -2.37 9.86 -16.60
C GLY A 114 -1.81 8.54 -16.08
N THR A 115 -1.30 8.49 -14.85
CA THR A 115 -0.97 7.21 -14.20
C THR A 115 -2.27 6.45 -13.87
N PRO A 116 -2.37 5.14 -14.19
CA PRO A 116 -3.48 4.31 -13.71
C PRO A 116 -3.65 4.45 -12.20
N ALA A 117 -4.87 4.66 -11.73
CA ALA A 117 -5.17 4.90 -10.33
C ALA A 117 -6.45 4.17 -9.92
N LEU A 118 -6.39 3.36 -8.86
CA LEU A 118 -7.50 2.53 -8.39
C LEU A 118 -8.78 3.35 -8.18
N ALA A 119 -8.68 4.51 -7.51
CA ALA A 119 -9.85 5.34 -7.23
C ALA A 119 -10.52 5.86 -8.50
N LYS A 120 -9.75 6.16 -9.56
CA LYS A 120 -10.32 6.59 -10.83
C LYS A 120 -11.15 5.49 -11.48
N PHE A 121 -10.67 4.24 -11.49
CA PHE A 121 -11.44 3.12 -12.04
C PHE A 121 -12.70 2.85 -11.21
N LEU A 122 -12.61 2.90 -9.87
CA LEU A 122 -13.76 2.68 -8.99
C LEU A 122 -14.79 3.81 -9.11
N LEU A 123 -14.35 5.07 -9.25
CA LEU A 123 -15.23 6.20 -9.50
C LEU A 123 -16.01 6.00 -10.82
N ASP A 124 -15.32 5.61 -11.90
CA ASP A 124 -15.95 5.33 -13.20
C ASP A 124 -16.90 4.12 -13.14
N LEU A 125 -16.67 3.20 -12.23
CA LEU A 125 -17.57 2.07 -11.94
C LEU A 125 -18.70 2.43 -10.97
N GLY A 126 -18.85 3.70 -10.58
CA GLY A 126 -19.98 4.25 -9.84
C GLY A 126 -19.81 4.26 -8.32
N TYR A 127 -18.59 4.12 -7.80
CA TYR A 127 -18.32 4.27 -6.38
C TYR A 127 -18.22 5.74 -5.97
N ASN A 128 -18.62 6.06 -4.74
CA ASN A 128 -18.15 7.25 -4.06
C ASN A 128 -16.75 6.96 -3.48
N THR A 129 -15.80 7.88 -3.65
CA THR A 129 -14.38 7.62 -3.36
C THR A 129 -13.80 8.63 -2.39
N GLY A 130 -13.15 8.16 -1.32
CA GLY A 130 -12.51 9.00 -0.31
C GLY A 130 -11.18 8.42 0.16
N GLU A 131 -10.21 9.29 0.44
CA GLU A 131 -8.94 8.92 1.07
C GLU A 131 -8.71 9.77 2.32
N PHE A 132 -8.28 9.13 3.41
CA PHE A 132 -8.14 9.77 4.71
C PHE A 132 -6.85 9.36 5.39
N GLY A 133 -5.99 10.34 5.68
CA GLY A 133 -4.70 10.15 6.34
C GLY A 133 -3.49 10.39 5.44
N LYS A 134 -2.43 9.59 5.59
CA LYS A 134 -1.19 9.70 4.83
C LYS A 134 -1.36 9.27 3.37
N ASN A 135 -0.98 10.15 2.42
CA ASN A 135 -0.96 9.80 0.99
C ASN A 135 0.40 9.30 0.50
N HIS A 136 1.45 10.10 0.64
CA HIS A 136 2.85 9.83 0.28
C HIS A 136 3.12 9.58 -1.22
N LEU A 137 2.34 10.23 -2.10
CA LEU A 137 2.51 10.10 -3.56
C LEU A 137 2.89 11.42 -4.25
N GLY A 138 3.31 12.41 -3.46
CA GLY A 138 3.79 13.72 -3.92
C GLY A 138 3.01 14.89 -3.35
N ASP A 139 3.50 16.11 -3.60
CA ASP A 139 2.95 17.36 -3.07
C ASP A 139 2.66 18.41 -4.16
N HIS A 140 2.62 17.96 -5.42
CA HIS A 140 2.16 18.77 -6.54
C HIS A 140 0.63 18.70 -6.70
N ALA A 141 0.02 19.74 -7.26
CA ALA A 141 -1.42 19.77 -7.50
C ALA A 141 -1.92 18.58 -8.34
N GLU A 142 -1.11 18.11 -9.29
CA GLU A 142 -1.43 16.94 -10.12
C GLU A 142 -1.28 15.60 -9.40
N SER A 143 -0.55 15.55 -8.27
CA SER A 143 -0.31 14.31 -7.51
C SER A 143 -1.28 14.11 -6.34
N LEU A 144 -2.12 15.10 -6.04
CA LEU A 144 -3.07 14.99 -4.95
C LEU A 144 -4.10 13.89 -5.22
N PRO A 145 -4.60 13.22 -4.17
CA PRO A 145 -5.62 12.18 -4.31
C PRO A 145 -6.80 12.58 -5.16
N THR A 146 -7.26 13.82 -5.01
CA THR A 146 -8.40 14.38 -5.76
C THR A 146 -8.11 14.64 -7.24
N ALA A 147 -6.87 14.54 -7.67
CA ALA A 147 -6.51 14.53 -9.09
C ALA A 147 -6.50 13.11 -9.71
N HIS A 148 -6.61 12.07 -8.88
CA HIS A 148 -6.48 10.67 -9.26
C HIS A 148 -7.71 9.83 -8.94
N GLY A 149 -8.91 10.44 -8.92
CA GLY A 149 -10.17 9.73 -8.80
C GLY A 149 -10.80 9.74 -7.42
N PHE A 150 -10.17 10.30 -6.40
CA PHE A 150 -10.85 10.54 -5.13
C PHE A 150 -11.70 11.81 -5.19
N GLN A 151 -12.92 11.71 -4.68
CA GLN A 151 -13.82 12.86 -4.56
C GLN A 151 -13.54 13.69 -3.31
N GLU A 152 -12.95 13.06 -2.30
CA GLU A 152 -12.58 13.71 -1.06
C GLU A 152 -11.25 13.17 -0.53
N TYR A 153 -10.41 14.06 -0.04
CA TYR A 153 -9.16 13.74 0.65
C TYR A 153 -9.03 14.62 1.89
N TRP A 154 -8.80 14.01 3.04
CA TRP A 154 -8.40 14.72 4.25
C TRP A 154 -7.17 14.02 4.83
N GLY A 155 -6.06 14.74 4.98
CA GLY A 155 -4.84 14.13 5.47
C GLY A 155 -3.59 14.95 5.24
N TYR A 156 -2.46 14.26 5.17
CA TYR A 156 -1.14 14.84 5.01
C TYR A 156 -0.32 14.04 3.98
N LEU A 157 0.66 14.73 3.34
CA LEU A 157 1.23 14.26 2.08
C LEU A 157 2.50 13.42 2.22
N TYR A 158 3.14 13.39 3.40
CA TYR A 158 4.38 12.65 3.66
C TYR A 158 4.31 11.94 5.02
N HIS A 159 5.39 11.28 5.45
CA HIS A 159 5.45 10.63 6.76
C HIS A 159 5.55 11.63 7.92
N LEU A 160 5.26 11.17 9.14
CA LEU A 160 5.10 12.05 10.31
C LEU A 160 6.30 12.96 10.56
N ASP A 161 7.52 12.42 10.59
CA ASP A 161 8.74 13.19 10.84
C ASP A 161 9.03 14.22 9.74
N ALA A 162 8.77 13.92 8.46
CA ALA A 162 8.88 14.89 7.38
C ALA A 162 7.82 16.01 7.46
N MET A 163 6.63 15.69 8.00
CA MET A 163 5.59 16.69 8.23
C MET A 163 5.91 17.60 9.43
N GLN A 164 6.56 17.04 10.44
CA GLN A 164 6.88 17.71 11.71
C GLN A 164 8.26 18.36 11.73
N GLY A 165 9.20 17.89 10.97
CA GLY A 165 10.62 18.21 10.80
C GLY A 165 11.28 19.04 11.88
N VAL A 166 11.01 20.36 11.89
CA VAL A 166 11.60 21.29 12.88
C VAL A 166 11.17 21.02 14.33
N SER A 167 10.16 20.21 14.58
CA SER A 167 9.77 19.85 15.95
C SER A 167 10.80 18.92 16.61
N PHE A 168 11.62 18.23 15.85
CA PHE A 168 12.66 17.31 16.36
C PHE A 168 14.03 17.96 16.43
N VAL A 169 14.36 18.72 15.42
CA VAL A 169 15.61 19.45 15.35
C VAL A 169 15.23 20.90 15.18
N ASP A 170 15.58 21.77 16.09
CA ASP A 170 15.33 23.19 15.96
C ASP A 170 16.20 23.75 14.83
N LEU A 171 15.86 23.37 13.61
CA LEU A 171 16.54 23.79 12.38
C LEU A 171 16.49 25.31 12.21
N ASN A 172 15.49 25.97 12.82
CA ASN A 172 15.43 27.43 12.83
C ASN A 172 16.60 28.07 13.61
N LYS A 173 17.21 27.32 14.53
CA LYS A 173 18.44 27.72 15.23
C LYS A 173 19.71 27.25 14.54
N SER A 174 19.62 26.40 13.49
CA SER A 174 20.79 25.98 12.76
C SER A 174 21.32 27.12 11.88
N PRO A 175 22.59 27.54 12.04
CA PRO A 175 23.19 28.55 11.18
C PRO A 175 23.17 28.19 9.69
N LEU A 176 23.12 26.89 9.37
CA LEU A 176 23.05 26.36 8.00
C LEU A 176 21.70 26.67 7.33
N VAL A 177 20.62 26.73 8.09
CA VAL A 177 19.27 26.99 7.55
C VAL A 177 18.92 28.46 7.53
N GLN A 178 19.36 29.23 8.53
CA GLN A 178 19.08 30.68 8.66
C GLN A 178 19.66 31.55 7.52
N GLY A 179 20.71 31.07 6.82
CA GLY A 179 21.36 31.83 5.76
C GLY A 179 21.01 31.42 4.34
N ILE A 180 20.35 30.28 4.13
CA ILE A 180 20.26 29.63 2.80
C ILE A 180 18.82 29.54 2.28
N ALA A 181 17.82 29.57 3.14
CA ALA A 181 16.44 29.30 2.75
C ALA A 181 15.57 30.56 2.81
N PRO A 182 15.09 31.07 1.68
CA PRO A 182 14.08 32.12 1.68
C PRO A 182 12.78 31.59 2.31
N PRO A 183 11.97 32.44 2.92
CA PRO A 183 10.65 32.06 3.42
C PRO A 183 9.81 31.52 2.27
N CYS A 184 9.03 30.45 2.54
CA CYS A 184 8.09 29.91 1.57
C CYS A 184 7.05 30.97 1.22
N ARG A 185 6.95 31.32 -0.05
CA ARG A 185 6.05 32.38 -0.52
C ARG A 185 4.86 31.83 -1.29
N ASN A 186 4.96 30.62 -1.88
CA ASN A 186 3.88 30.05 -2.65
C ASN A 186 3.67 28.58 -2.25
N SER A 187 2.43 28.20 -1.99
CA SER A 187 2.06 26.80 -1.87
C SER A 187 1.77 26.26 -3.27
N PRO A 188 2.34 25.11 -3.68
CA PRO A 188 1.99 24.47 -4.94
C PRO A 188 0.56 23.88 -4.93
N VAL A 189 -0.06 23.82 -3.76
CA VAL A 189 -1.42 23.29 -3.60
C VAL A 189 -2.41 24.43 -3.67
N PRO A 190 -3.34 24.44 -4.64
CA PRO A 190 -4.33 25.51 -4.77
C PRO A 190 -5.15 25.72 -3.50
N GLY A 191 -5.28 26.96 -3.06
CA GLY A 191 -6.06 27.32 -1.88
C GLY A 191 -5.32 27.20 -0.54
N LEU A 192 -4.08 26.73 -0.51
CA LEU A 192 -3.28 26.74 0.71
C LEU A 192 -2.55 28.08 0.88
N PRO A 193 -2.47 28.60 2.12
CA PRO A 193 -1.73 29.82 2.42
C PRO A 193 -0.22 29.60 2.29
N GLU A 194 0.50 30.71 2.18
CA GLU A 194 1.95 30.69 2.30
C GLU A 194 2.36 30.20 3.69
N VAL A 195 3.32 29.26 3.73
CA VAL A 195 3.86 28.74 4.98
C VAL A 195 5.29 29.24 5.15
N PRO A 196 5.65 29.86 6.29
CA PRO A 196 7.02 30.27 6.56
C PRO A 196 7.97 29.05 6.50
N GLY A 197 9.09 29.18 5.81
CA GLY A 197 10.09 28.14 5.72
C GLY A 197 10.92 28.17 4.44
N ALA A 198 11.69 27.12 4.20
CA ALA A 198 12.45 26.95 2.97
C ALA A 198 11.56 26.47 1.83
N LEU A 199 11.80 27.00 0.65
CA LEU A 199 11.10 26.62 -0.58
C LEU A 199 12.01 25.80 -1.46
N ASP A 200 11.57 24.64 -1.94
CA ASP A 200 12.25 23.95 -3.02
C ASP A 200 12.02 24.72 -4.34
N PRO A 201 13.06 25.25 -4.96
CA PRO A 201 12.93 26.09 -6.15
C PRO A 201 12.35 25.34 -7.37
N ARG A 202 12.38 24.01 -7.36
CA ARG A 202 11.86 23.18 -8.47
C ARG A 202 10.38 22.88 -8.32
N THR A 203 9.92 22.69 -7.09
CA THR A 203 8.57 22.26 -6.79
C THR A 203 7.71 23.36 -6.17
N SER A 204 8.33 24.45 -5.75
CA SER A 204 7.71 25.49 -4.94
C SER A 204 7.15 24.98 -3.61
N THR A 205 7.67 23.86 -3.13
CA THR A 205 7.22 23.19 -1.92
C THR A 205 7.99 23.67 -0.70
N CYS A 206 7.30 23.88 0.40
CA CYS A 206 7.91 24.28 1.66
C CYS A 206 8.70 23.13 2.28
N LEU A 207 10.01 23.28 2.46
CA LEU A 207 10.89 22.25 3.04
C LEU A 207 10.89 22.24 4.57
N THR A 208 10.50 23.37 5.19
CA THR A 208 10.51 23.51 6.66
C THR A 208 9.12 23.25 7.23
N PRO A 209 8.95 22.21 8.03
CA PRO A 209 7.71 21.90 8.73
C PRO A 209 7.53 22.82 9.99
N PRO A 210 6.39 22.69 10.70
CA PRO A 210 5.34 21.72 10.47
C PRO A 210 4.48 22.06 9.25
N ARG A 211 4.27 21.04 8.41
CA ARG A 211 3.43 21.17 7.20
C ARG A 211 1.96 20.97 7.55
N PRO A 212 1.04 21.52 6.75
CA PRO A 212 -0.38 21.44 7.05
C PRO A 212 -0.97 20.04 6.78
N VAL A 213 -1.97 19.71 7.56
CA VAL A 213 -3.03 18.78 7.14
C VAL A 213 -3.91 19.53 6.16
N ILE A 214 -4.38 18.88 5.11
CA ILE A 214 -5.19 19.50 4.06
C ILE A 214 -6.51 18.75 3.86
N TRP A 215 -7.52 19.48 3.42
CA TRP A 215 -8.80 18.94 3.00
C TRP A 215 -9.06 19.32 1.56
N CYS A 216 -9.06 18.33 0.67
CA CYS A 216 -9.29 18.54 -0.75
C CYS A 216 -10.59 17.85 -1.20
N LYS A 217 -11.29 18.46 -2.17
CA LYS A 217 -12.50 17.92 -2.79
C LYS A 217 -12.44 18.09 -4.30
N SER A 218 -13.03 17.14 -5.02
CA SER A 218 -13.22 17.17 -6.47
C SER A 218 -14.37 16.25 -6.83
N ASP A 219 -15.50 16.78 -7.29
CA ASP A 219 -16.70 15.99 -7.57
C ASP A 219 -16.47 14.87 -8.60
N ASN A 220 -15.57 15.09 -9.54
CA ASN A 220 -15.23 14.14 -10.60
C ASN A 220 -13.82 13.51 -10.45
N GLY A 221 -13.14 13.74 -9.32
CA GLY A 221 -11.81 13.15 -9.06
C GLY A 221 -10.74 13.61 -10.03
N THR A 222 -10.77 14.87 -10.50
CA THR A 222 -9.79 15.45 -11.42
C THR A 222 -9.15 16.71 -10.85
N GLN A 223 -7.90 16.98 -11.24
CA GLN A 223 -7.17 18.19 -10.85
C GLN A 223 -7.92 19.50 -11.20
N ALA A 224 -8.58 19.54 -12.36
CA ALA A 224 -9.24 20.75 -12.82
C ALA A 224 -10.38 21.23 -11.90
N ASN A 225 -11.00 20.29 -11.16
CA ASN A 225 -12.13 20.57 -10.28
C ASN A 225 -11.76 20.44 -8.80
N GLN A 226 -10.48 20.28 -8.48
CA GLN A 226 -10.07 20.14 -7.09
C GLN A 226 -10.00 21.50 -6.39
N THR A 227 -10.44 21.52 -5.15
CA THR A 227 -10.28 22.62 -4.21
C THR A 227 -9.69 22.09 -2.91
N CYS A 228 -8.72 22.79 -2.34
CA CYS A 228 -8.08 22.40 -1.08
C CYS A 228 -8.14 23.52 -0.07
N SER A 229 -8.20 23.16 1.21
CA SER A 229 -8.12 24.08 2.34
C SER A 229 -7.11 23.58 3.36
N ASP A 230 -6.42 24.52 3.98
CA ASP A 230 -5.52 24.28 5.11
C ASP A 230 -6.34 23.90 6.36
N GLN A 231 -5.95 22.83 7.03
CA GLN A 231 -6.55 22.34 8.27
C GLN A 231 -5.61 22.52 9.48
N GLY A 232 -4.61 23.38 9.33
CA GLY A 232 -3.59 23.68 10.33
C GLY A 232 -2.42 22.72 10.32
N PRO A 233 -1.31 23.11 10.97
CA PRO A 233 -0.05 22.37 10.93
C PRO A 233 -0.15 21.03 11.67
N LEU A 234 0.52 20.00 11.13
CA LEU A 234 0.72 18.73 11.81
C LEU A 234 1.92 18.84 12.76
N THR A 235 1.66 19.40 13.94
CA THR A 235 2.66 19.51 15.01
C THR A 235 2.88 18.18 15.72
N LEU A 236 3.98 18.06 16.48
CA LEU A 236 4.25 16.89 17.32
C LEU A 236 3.09 16.62 18.31
N GLU A 237 2.54 17.68 18.90
CA GLU A 237 1.40 17.54 19.83
C GLU A 237 0.15 17.02 19.12
N ARG A 238 -0.18 17.55 17.93
CA ARG A 238 -1.32 17.09 17.14
C ARG A 238 -1.15 15.62 16.68
N SER A 239 0.09 15.19 16.42
CA SER A 239 0.35 13.81 15.98
C SER A 239 -0.01 12.75 17.03
N LYS A 240 -0.13 13.12 18.32
CA LYS A 240 -0.62 12.21 19.36
C LYS A 240 -2.03 11.68 19.06
N THR A 241 -2.88 12.50 18.45
CA THR A 241 -4.30 12.22 18.22
C THR A 241 -4.71 12.34 16.76
N VAL A 242 -3.76 12.39 15.83
CA VAL A 242 -4.08 12.53 14.40
C VAL A 242 -4.86 11.33 13.86
N ASP A 243 -4.66 10.13 14.40
CA ASP A 243 -5.40 8.94 13.99
C ASP A 243 -6.87 8.99 14.41
N GLU A 244 -7.17 9.60 15.56
CA GLU A 244 -8.53 9.91 15.98
C GLU A 244 -9.19 10.95 15.05
N GLU A 245 -8.44 11.98 14.62
CA GLU A 245 -8.94 12.95 13.64
C GLU A 245 -9.25 12.27 12.30
N ILE A 246 -8.33 11.42 11.79
CA ILE A 246 -8.51 10.66 10.54
C ILE A 246 -9.75 9.78 10.64
N SER A 247 -9.89 9.02 11.75
CA SER A 247 -11.02 8.13 11.99
C SER A 247 -12.35 8.89 12.03
N ALA A 248 -12.38 10.05 12.69
CA ALA A 248 -13.56 10.90 12.72
C ALA A 248 -13.96 11.40 11.32
N LYS A 249 -12.99 11.70 10.46
CA LYS A 249 -13.24 12.09 9.05
C LYS A 249 -13.74 10.92 8.21
N VAL A 250 -13.22 9.70 8.43
CA VAL A 250 -13.76 8.48 7.81
C VAL A 250 -15.22 8.28 8.22
N ILE A 251 -15.53 8.39 9.51
CA ILE A 251 -16.90 8.21 10.03
C ILE A 251 -17.85 9.25 9.45
N ASP A 252 -17.47 10.52 9.41
CA ASP A 252 -18.25 11.59 8.77
C ASP A 252 -18.48 11.33 7.27
N TYR A 253 -17.45 10.86 6.56
CA TYR A 253 -17.55 10.49 5.15
C TYR A 253 -18.56 9.35 4.96
N LEU A 254 -18.50 8.30 5.78
CA LEU A 254 -19.42 7.17 5.74
C LEU A 254 -20.87 7.60 5.98
N ASP A 255 -21.11 8.54 6.90
CA ASP A 255 -22.44 9.10 7.15
C ASP A 255 -23.04 9.82 5.94
N ARG A 256 -22.22 10.59 5.24
CA ARG A 256 -22.62 11.34 4.05
C ARG A 256 -22.76 10.45 2.82
N ASN A 257 -21.97 9.38 2.74
CA ASN A 257 -21.91 8.47 1.60
C ASN A 257 -22.52 7.08 1.90
N ASP A 258 -23.41 7.01 2.88
CA ASP A 258 -24.19 5.79 3.19
C ASP A 258 -24.88 5.30 1.91
N PRO A 259 -24.63 4.04 1.48
CA PRO A 259 -25.27 3.45 0.30
C PRO A 259 -26.81 3.51 0.34
N LYS A 260 -27.41 3.52 1.53
CA LYS A 260 -28.87 3.68 1.70
C LYS A 260 -29.36 5.09 1.33
N LYS A 261 -28.49 6.11 1.43
CA LYS A 261 -28.78 7.50 1.09
C LYS A 261 -28.40 7.83 -0.34
N THR A 262 -27.25 7.33 -0.81
CA THR A 262 -26.65 7.70 -2.10
C THR A 262 -26.98 6.72 -3.23
N ASN A 263 -27.45 5.52 -2.91
CA ASN A 263 -27.61 4.40 -3.84
C ASN A 263 -26.32 4.04 -4.59
N LYS A 264 -25.16 4.30 -3.97
CA LYS A 264 -23.82 4.01 -4.52
C LYS A 264 -22.98 3.33 -3.46
N PRO A 265 -22.16 2.33 -3.83
CA PRO A 265 -21.14 1.80 -2.93
C PRO A 265 -20.05 2.85 -2.69
N PHE A 266 -19.30 2.71 -1.61
CA PHE A 266 -18.14 3.54 -1.35
C PHE A 266 -16.83 2.76 -1.47
N PHE A 267 -15.76 3.47 -1.85
CA PHE A 267 -14.38 3.08 -1.65
C PHE A 267 -13.70 4.09 -0.73
N VAL A 268 -13.20 3.60 0.38
CA VAL A 268 -12.42 4.39 1.34
C VAL A 268 -11.02 3.78 1.44
N TRP A 269 -10.01 4.61 1.20
CA TRP A 269 -8.61 4.31 1.54
C TRP A 269 -8.28 5.03 2.86
N TYR A 270 -8.27 4.27 3.96
CA TYR A 270 -8.04 4.76 5.30
C TYR A 270 -6.58 4.51 5.69
N ASN A 271 -5.83 5.58 5.89
CA ASN A 271 -4.38 5.62 6.04
C ASN A 271 -3.98 6.24 7.39
N PRO A 272 -4.15 5.54 8.51
CA PRO A 272 -3.69 6.01 9.82
C PRO A 272 -2.18 6.20 9.86
N ALA A 273 -1.70 7.03 10.80
CA ALA A 273 -0.29 7.39 10.94
C ALA A 273 0.57 6.32 11.62
N ARG A 274 -0.07 5.50 12.46
CA ARG A 274 0.63 4.44 13.22
C ARG A 274 1.02 3.31 12.30
N MET A 275 2.26 2.74 12.41
CA MET A 275 3.26 2.93 13.49
C MET A 275 4.49 3.72 13.00
N HIS A 276 4.36 4.63 12.05
CA HIS A 276 5.53 5.38 11.59
C HIS A 276 6.24 6.11 12.75
N ILE A 277 7.55 6.12 12.75
CA ILE A 277 8.35 7.00 13.61
C ILE A 277 8.05 8.47 13.26
N THR A 278 8.06 9.46 14.14
CA THR A 278 8.22 9.25 15.59
C THR A 278 6.84 9.09 16.22
N THR A 279 6.63 7.96 16.85
CA THR A 279 5.39 7.72 17.58
C THR A 279 5.41 8.48 18.89
N VAL A 280 4.46 9.38 19.08
CA VAL A 280 4.12 10.02 20.34
C VAL A 280 2.70 9.66 20.71
N LEU A 281 2.47 9.29 21.95
CA LEU A 281 1.20 8.73 22.40
C LEU A 281 0.41 9.76 23.23
N PRO A 282 -0.93 9.78 23.15
CA PRO A 282 -1.75 10.49 24.11
C PRO A 282 -1.77 9.72 25.45
N PRO A 283 -2.10 10.38 26.57
CA PRO A 283 -1.97 9.81 27.92
C PRO A 283 -2.62 8.44 28.13
N LYS A 284 -3.74 8.18 27.44
CA LYS A 284 -4.44 6.88 27.50
C LYS A 284 -3.53 5.71 27.13
N TYR A 285 -2.74 5.85 26.09
CA TYR A 285 -1.87 4.79 25.55
C TYR A 285 -0.47 4.87 26.15
N GLU A 286 0.01 6.06 26.45
CA GLU A 286 1.28 6.25 27.16
C GLU A 286 1.27 5.54 28.53
N ALA A 287 0.13 5.51 29.22
CA ALA A 287 -0.04 4.79 30.47
C ALA A 287 0.09 3.24 30.36
N MET A 288 0.14 2.70 29.15
CA MET A 288 0.37 1.27 28.89
C MET A 288 1.85 0.93 28.77
N VAL A 289 2.71 1.94 28.62
CA VAL A 289 4.14 1.76 28.40
C VAL A 289 4.85 1.56 29.74
N GLY A 290 5.72 0.53 29.80
CA GLY A 290 6.62 0.28 30.93
C GLY A 290 5.95 -0.23 32.19
N GLU A 291 6.79 -0.46 33.21
CA GLU A 291 6.42 -0.91 34.55
C GLU A 291 7.00 0.04 35.63
N PRO A 292 6.45 0.04 36.85
CA PRO A 292 5.22 -0.57 37.33
C PRO A 292 3.99 0.31 37.04
N GLY A 293 2.85 -0.30 36.75
CA GLY A 293 1.57 0.39 36.52
C GLY A 293 1.13 0.45 35.07
N GLY A 294 2.02 0.15 34.13
CA GLY A 294 1.70 -0.11 32.72
C GLY A 294 1.34 -1.58 32.47
N LYS A 295 1.34 -1.96 31.20
CA LYS A 295 1.13 -3.35 30.78
C LYS A 295 2.45 -4.07 30.42
N ASP A 296 3.59 -3.51 30.78
CA ASP A 296 4.90 -3.97 30.32
C ASP A 296 5.03 -3.93 28.77
N TRP A 297 4.37 -2.95 28.16
CA TRP A 297 4.41 -2.73 26.73
C TRP A 297 5.43 -1.64 26.36
N GLY A 298 5.98 -1.72 25.15
CA GLY A 298 6.73 -0.63 24.54
C GLY A 298 5.81 0.38 23.86
N ILE A 299 6.41 1.43 23.32
CA ILE A 299 5.69 2.46 22.53
C ILE A 299 5.00 1.83 21.33
N ASN A 300 5.63 0.81 20.72
CA ASN A 300 5.11 0.12 19.56
C ASN A 300 3.77 -0.57 19.84
N GLU A 301 3.70 -1.38 20.90
CA GLU A 301 2.49 -2.12 21.27
C GLU A 301 1.37 -1.17 21.70
N ALA A 302 1.71 -0.11 22.44
CA ALA A 302 0.74 0.91 22.84
C ALA A 302 0.21 1.72 21.64
N GLY A 303 1.07 2.03 20.68
CA GLY A 303 0.67 2.65 19.41
C GLY A 303 -0.18 1.73 18.54
N MET A 304 0.15 0.44 18.47
CA MET A 304 -0.69 -0.56 17.80
C MET A 304 -2.08 -0.67 18.44
N LYS A 305 -2.17 -0.53 19.78
CA LYS A 305 -3.47 -0.48 20.47
C LYS A 305 -4.26 0.77 20.11
N GLN A 306 -3.62 1.93 19.99
CA GLN A 306 -4.28 3.15 19.52
C GLN A 306 -4.83 2.95 18.10
N LEU A 307 -4.03 2.39 17.19
CA LEU A 307 -4.46 2.07 15.84
C LEU A 307 -5.65 1.11 15.84
N ASP A 308 -5.57 0.03 16.60
CA ASP A 308 -6.63 -0.98 16.68
C ASP A 308 -7.94 -0.41 17.22
N ASP A 309 -7.90 0.44 18.26
CA ASP A 309 -9.07 1.13 18.79
C ASP A 309 -9.72 2.03 17.73
N ASN A 310 -8.91 2.77 16.96
CA ASN A 310 -9.40 3.61 15.87
C ASN A 310 -10.05 2.79 14.73
N ILE A 311 -9.49 1.65 14.38
CA ILE A 311 -10.10 0.69 13.46
C ILE A 311 -11.43 0.18 14.03
N GLY A 312 -11.47 -0.10 15.32
CA GLY A 312 -12.68 -0.52 16.02
C GLY A 312 -13.84 0.49 15.90
N TYR A 313 -13.55 1.79 15.99
CA TYR A 313 -14.57 2.83 15.78
C TYR A 313 -15.13 2.82 14.35
N VAL A 314 -14.29 2.61 13.35
CA VAL A 314 -14.72 2.51 11.94
C VAL A 314 -15.54 1.23 11.70
N ILE A 315 -15.12 0.09 12.25
CA ILE A 315 -15.88 -1.17 12.17
C ILE A 315 -17.26 -0.99 12.82
N LYS A 316 -17.31 -0.41 14.02
CA LYS A 316 -18.56 -0.11 14.72
C LYS A 316 -19.48 0.78 13.88
N LYS A 317 -18.93 1.77 13.19
CA LYS A 317 -19.71 2.62 12.29
C LYS A 317 -20.32 1.83 11.14
N LEU A 318 -19.58 0.92 10.52
CA LEU A 318 -20.08 0.05 9.45
C LEU A 318 -21.20 -0.89 9.97
N GLU A 319 -21.09 -1.38 11.20
CA GLU A 319 -22.14 -2.16 11.88
C GLU A 319 -23.41 -1.32 12.07
N ASP A 320 -23.27 -0.12 12.62
CA ASP A 320 -24.41 0.78 12.89
C ASP A 320 -25.14 1.20 11.62
N MET A 321 -24.43 1.31 10.51
CA MET A 321 -24.99 1.50 9.17
C MET A 321 -25.67 0.24 8.63
N GLY A 322 -25.35 -0.96 9.16
CA GLY A 322 -25.75 -2.26 8.62
C GLY A 322 -25.11 -2.56 7.26
N GLU A 323 -23.92 -2.01 7.02
CA GLU A 323 -23.15 -2.19 5.78
C GLU A 323 -21.89 -3.05 5.97
N LEU A 324 -21.55 -3.48 7.21
CA LEU A 324 -20.34 -4.26 7.48
C LEU A 324 -20.30 -5.56 6.66
N ASP A 325 -21.44 -6.25 6.51
CA ASP A 325 -21.50 -7.52 5.76
C ASP A 325 -21.50 -7.33 4.25
N ASN A 326 -21.80 -6.12 3.76
CA ASN A 326 -21.68 -5.76 2.35
C ASN A 326 -20.35 -4.99 2.07
N THR A 327 -19.38 -5.10 2.96
CA THR A 327 -18.11 -4.39 2.84
C THR A 327 -16.95 -5.38 2.77
N ILE A 328 -16.08 -5.21 1.77
CA ILE A 328 -14.75 -5.81 1.76
C ILE A 328 -13.90 -4.97 2.72
N LEU A 329 -13.54 -5.55 3.84
CA LEU A 329 -12.73 -4.91 4.87
C LEU A 329 -11.32 -5.50 4.83
N VAL A 330 -10.34 -4.68 4.54
CA VAL A 330 -8.93 -5.05 4.42
C VAL A 330 -8.11 -4.29 5.44
N PHE A 331 -7.21 -4.97 6.15
CA PHE A 331 -6.15 -4.35 6.91
C PHE A 331 -4.79 -4.88 6.44
N THR A 332 -3.88 -3.95 6.19
CA THR A 332 -2.48 -4.21 5.84
C THR A 332 -1.60 -3.00 6.19
N THR A 333 -0.36 -3.00 5.72
CA THR A 333 0.59 -1.89 5.80
C THR A 333 1.29 -1.68 4.46
N ASP A 334 2.02 -0.60 4.33
CA ASP A 334 2.68 -0.19 3.08
C ASP A 334 4.05 -0.85 2.84
N ASN A 335 4.77 -1.25 3.89
CA ASN A 335 6.05 -1.97 3.83
C ASN A 335 6.23 -2.85 5.07
N GLY A 336 7.33 -3.58 5.14
CA GLY A 336 7.70 -4.37 6.31
C GLY A 336 8.14 -3.52 7.49
N ALA A 337 8.56 -4.19 8.58
CA ALA A 337 8.93 -3.56 9.83
C ALA A 337 9.99 -2.49 9.66
N GLU A 338 9.76 -1.33 10.26
CA GLU A 338 10.76 -0.29 10.43
C GLU A 338 11.60 -0.66 11.67
N ASN A 339 12.79 -1.23 11.46
CA ASN A 339 13.64 -1.77 12.52
C ASN A 339 14.84 -0.87 12.88
N ILE A 340 14.93 0.33 12.30
CA ILE A 340 15.99 1.30 12.60
C ILE A 340 15.88 1.75 14.07
N THR A 341 14.66 1.85 14.58
CA THR A 341 14.36 2.30 15.93
C THR A 341 13.95 1.15 16.85
N PHE A 342 14.33 -0.09 16.53
CA PHE A 342 14.04 -1.25 17.40
C PHE A 342 14.37 -0.97 18.88
N PRO A 343 13.50 -1.37 19.83
CA PRO A 343 12.28 -2.16 19.68
C PRO A 343 11.03 -1.39 19.26
N ASP A 344 11.06 -0.06 19.16
CA ASP A 344 9.90 0.81 18.96
C ASP A 344 9.45 0.89 17.49
N GLY A 345 10.28 0.46 16.55
CA GLY A 345 10.00 0.51 15.10
C GLY A 345 9.29 -0.71 14.54
N GLY A 346 8.93 -1.65 15.38
CA GLY A 346 8.22 -2.85 14.99
C GLY A 346 9.11 -4.08 14.82
N THR A 347 8.45 -5.22 14.70
CA THR A 347 9.11 -6.53 14.79
C THR A 347 8.66 -7.45 13.66
N THR A 348 9.63 -8.12 13.08
CA THR A 348 9.45 -9.18 12.09
C THR A 348 10.40 -10.34 12.37
N PRO A 349 9.98 -11.60 12.14
CA PRO A 349 10.90 -12.74 12.27
C PRO A 349 11.77 -12.89 11.01
N PHE A 350 11.45 -12.15 9.94
CA PHE A 350 12.12 -12.26 8.65
C PHE A 350 13.39 -11.39 8.63
N LYS A 351 14.33 -11.77 7.77
CA LYS A 351 15.57 -11.04 7.57
C LYS A 351 15.31 -9.64 7.03
N GLY A 352 16.09 -8.66 7.46
CA GLY A 352 16.00 -7.26 7.07
C GLY A 352 14.77 -6.54 7.64
N GLY A 353 14.53 -5.36 7.14
CA GLY A 353 13.41 -4.49 7.48
C GLY A 353 13.18 -3.46 6.39
N LYS A 354 12.41 -2.42 6.68
CA LYS A 354 12.14 -1.29 5.79
C LYS A 354 13.39 -0.82 5.05
N LEU A 355 13.23 -0.40 3.80
CA LEU A 355 14.29 -0.02 2.85
C LEU A 355 15.16 -1.18 2.35
N THR A 356 14.83 -2.42 2.69
CA THR A 356 15.54 -3.59 2.17
C THR A 356 14.63 -4.46 1.31
N THR A 357 15.23 -5.24 0.43
CA THR A 357 14.52 -6.24 -0.41
C THR A 357 14.57 -7.65 0.17
N TRP A 358 14.96 -7.79 1.44
CA TRP A 358 14.75 -8.98 2.24
C TRP A 358 13.27 -9.16 2.59
N GLU A 359 12.87 -10.38 2.95
CA GLU A 359 11.45 -10.65 3.27
C GLU A 359 10.96 -9.77 4.44
N GLY A 360 11.82 -9.38 5.39
CA GLY A 360 11.44 -8.50 6.51
C GLY A 360 11.08 -7.07 6.08
N GLY A 361 11.63 -6.60 4.97
CA GLY A 361 11.28 -5.29 4.40
C GLY A 361 10.08 -5.31 3.45
N MET A 362 9.77 -6.48 2.91
CA MET A 362 8.76 -6.63 1.85
C MET A 362 7.49 -7.35 2.33
N LYS A 363 7.60 -8.26 3.28
CA LYS A 363 6.48 -9.05 3.78
C LYS A 363 5.73 -8.30 4.86
N ALA A 364 4.42 -8.15 4.63
CA ALA A 364 3.52 -7.40 5.48
C ALA A 364 2.37 -8.27 6.02
N PRO A 365 1.75 -7.91 7.15
CA PRO A 365 0.50 -8.52 7.56
C PRO A 365 -0.62 -8.14 6.59
N LEU A 366 -1.50 -9.08 6.31
CA LEU A 366 -2.72 -8.85 5.53
C LEU A 366 -3.84 -9.71 6.08
N VAL A 367 -4.92 -9.07 6.49
CA VAL A 367 -6.19 -9.73 6.86
C VAL A 367 -7.33 -9.13 6.05
N VAL A 368 -8.25 -10.00 5.59
CA VAL A 368 -9.36 -9.60 4.72
C VAL A 368 -10.64 -10.26 5.18
N ARG A 369 -11.69 -9.46 5.39
CA ARG A 369 -13.05 -9.91 5.66
C ARG A 369 -13.95 -9.58 4.48
N TRP A 370 -14.63 -10.60 3.95
CA TRP A 370 -15.63 -10.43 2.90
C TRP A 370 -16.68 -11.55 3.01
N PRO A 371 -17.73 -11.34 3.80
CA PRO A 371 -18.76 -12.34 4.07
C PRO A 371 -19.44 -12.85 2.80
N GLY A 372 -19.72 -14.15 2.76
CA GLY A 372 -20.30 -14.80 1.59
C GLY A 372 -19.29 -15.13 0.48
N HIS A 373 -18.10 -14.55 0.51
CA HIS A 373 -17.02 -14.78 -0.46
C HIS A 373 -15.78 -15.42 0.17
N ILE A 374 -15.37 -14.98 1.35
CA ILE A 374 -14.24 -15.55 2.09
C ILE A 374 -14.78 -16.29 3.30
N LYS A 375 -14.45 -17.58 3.41
CA LYS A 375 -14.84 -18.39 4.58
C LYS A 375 -14.07 -17.92 5.82
N PRO A 376 -14.73 -17.67 6.96
CA PRO A 376 -14.07 -17.33 8.22
C PRO A 376 -12.98 -18.33 8.61
N GLY A 377 -11.88 -17.82 9.19
CA GLY A 377 -10.75 -18.62 9.65
C GLY A 377 -9.88 -19.21 8.53
N THR A 378 -10.00 -18.71 7.30
CA THR A 378 -9.17 -19.15 6.17
C THR A 378 -7.73 -18.66 6.33
N VAL A 379 -6.76 -19.54 6.00
CA VAL A 379 -5.34 -19.17 5.90
C VAL A 379 -4.91 -19.30 4.44
N LYS A 380 -4.39 -18.21 3.88
CA LYS A 380 -3.91 -18.12 2.50
C LYS A 380 -2.38 -18.15 2.47
N ASN A 381 -1.79 -19.14 1.79
CA ASN A 381 -0.34 -19.37 1.72
C ASN A 381 0.26 -19.07 0.34
N GLY A 382 -0.54 -18.72 -0.65
CA GLY A 382 -0.09 -18.34 -1.98
C GLY A 382 0.41 -16.89 -2.01
N LEU A 383 1.33 -16.62 -2.92
CA LEU A 383 1.89 -15.29 -3.10
C LEU A 383 0.81 -14.29 -3.54
N PHE A 384 0.65 -13.23 -2.78
CA PHE A 384 -0.20 -12.07 -3.10
C PHE A 384 0.65 -10.81 -2.95
N ALA A 385 0.45 -9.79 -3.77
CA ALA A 385 1.24 -8.57 -3.69
C ALA A 385 0.37 -7.31 -3.67
N ALA A 386 0.88 -6.22 -3.12
CA ALA A 386 0.19 -4.93 -3.10
C ALA A 386 -0.27 -4.48 -4.50
N LEU A 387 0.55 -4.75 -5.52
CA LEU A 387 0.25 -4.51 -6.95
C LEU A 387 -1.06 -5.15 -7.41
N ASP A 388 -1.45 -6.28 -6.82
CA ASP A 388 -2.57 -7.10 -7.26
C ASP A 388 -3.93 -6.50 -6.87
N TRP A 389 -3.95 -5.59 -5.91
CA TRP A 389 -5.19 -5.00 -5.44
C TRP A 389 -5.92 -4.19 -6.51
N LEU A 390 -5.20 -3.42 -7.35
CA LEU A 390 -5.85 -2.62 -8.38
C LEU A 390 -6.66 -3.48 -9.35
N PRO A 391 -6.09 -4.46 -10.09
CA PRO A 391 -6.89 -5.28 -11.00
C PRO A 391 -7.93 -6.14 -10.27
N THR A 392 -7.64 -6.60 -9.05
CA THR A 392 -8.57 -7.40 -8.25
C THR A 392 -9.81 -6.61 -7.83
N LEU A 393 -9.63 -5.43 -7.25
CA LEU A 393 -10.76 -4.60 -6.81
C LEU A 393 -11.56 -4.04 -7.99
N VAL A 394 -10.91 -3.74 -9.11
CA VAL A 394 -11.61 -3.33 -10.34
C VAL A 394 -12.47 -4.47 -10.89
N ASN A 395 -11.98 -5.73 -10.91
CA ASN A 395 -12.79 -6.88 -11.28
C ASN A 395 -13.99 -7.07 -10.35
N ILE A 396 -13.77 -7.07 -9.03
CA ILE A 396 -14.83 -7.20 -8.03
C ILE A 396 -15.89 -6.09 -8.17
N ALA A 397 -15.48 -4.89 -8.52
CA ALA A 397 -16.38 -3.76 -8.76
C ALA A 397 -17.17 -3.87 -10.08
N GLY A 398 -16.96 -4.93 -10.87
CA GLY A 398 -17.64 -5.18 -12.14
C GLY A 398 -16.89 -4.66 -13.36
N GLY A 399 -15.61 -4.35 -13.23
CA GLY A 399 -14.71 -4.03 -14.33
C GLY A 399 -14.15 -5.27 -15.05
N PRO A 400 -13.12 -5.09 -15.91
CA PRO A 400 -12.52 -6.18 -16.67
C PRO A 400 -11.88 -7.25 -15.77
N LYS A 401 -12.07 -8.53 -16.13
CA LYS A 401 -11.56 -9.70 -15.40
C LYS A 401 -10.18 -10.14 -15.88
N GLY A 402 -9.43 -10.78 -14.99
CA GLY A 402 -8.13 -11.37 -15.30
C GLY A 402 -7.16 -10.32 -15.84
N ASN A 403 -6.55 -10.58 -16.99
CA ASN A 403 -5.64 -9.63 -17.64
C ASN A 403 -6.36 -8.52 -18.43
N GLY A 404 -7.68 -8.54 -18.50
CA GLY A 404 -8.46 -7.66 -19.40
C GLY A 404 -8.27 -6.17 -19.11
N LEU A 405 -8.12 -5.78 -17.84
CA LEU A 405 -7.83 -4.39 -17.50
C LEU A 405 -6.46 -3.94 -18.05
N ASN A 406 -5.42 -4.75 -17.85
CA ASN A 406 -4.08 -4.48 -18.33
C ASN A 406 -4.05 -4.38 -19.88
N GLU A 407 -4.69 -5.32 -20.57
CA GLU A 407 -4.81 -5.28 -22.04
C GLU A 407 -5.50 -4.01 -22.56
N GLN A 408 -6.54 -3.56 -21.86
CA GLN A 408 -7.24 -2.33 -22.22
C GLN A 408 -6.40 -1.08 -21.97
N ILE A 409 -5.63 -1.03 -20.89
CA ILE A 409 -4.70 0.09 -20.61
C ILE A 409 -3.58 0.11 -21.66
N MET A 410 -2.96 -1.03 -21.95
CA MET A 410 -1.94 -1.13 -23.01
C MET A 410 -2.47 -0.72 -24.38
N ALA A 411 -3.73 -1.02 -24.69
CA ALA A 411 -4.38 -0.60 -25.92
C ALA A 411 -4.81 0.89 -25.92
N GLY A 412 -4.73 1.59 -24.78
CA GLY A 412 -5.13 3.00 -24.65
C GLY A 412 -6.64 3.22 -24.68
N LYS A 413 -7.42 2.28 -24.12
CA LYS A 413 -8.89 2.36 -24.11
C LYS A 413 -9.46 3.30 -23.04
N TYR A 414 -8.63 3.81 -22.15
CA TYR A 414 -9.06 4.72 -21.08
C TYR A 414 -8.61 6.15 -21.36
N PRO A 415 -9.54 7.07 -21.70
CA PRO A 415 -9.22 8.47 -21.87
C PRO A 415 -8.57 9.07 -20.62
N GLY A 416 -7.50 9.84 -20.81
CA GLY A 416 -6.76 10.47 -19.71
C GLY A 416 -5.78 9.54 -18.99
N ILE A 417 -5.77 8.24 -19.28
CA ILE A 417 -4.75 7.30 -18.79
C ILE A 417 -3.72 7.04 -19.88
N ARG A 418 -2.45 7.22 -19.57
CA ARG A 418 -1.33 6.93 -20.48
C ARG A 418 -1.25 5.42 -20.74
N LYS A 419 -0.97 5.04 -22.00
CA LYS A 419 -0.65 3.65 -22.34
C LYS A 419 0.54 3.18 -21.53
N THR A 420 0.33 2.15 -20.73
CA THR A 420 1.34 1.55 -19.87
C THR A 420 0.96 0.10 -19.58
N LYS A 421 1.82 -0.62 -18.87
CA LYS A 421 1.58 -2.00 -18.41
C LYS A 421 1.34 -1.99 -16.91
N LEU A 422 0.31 -2.68 -16.44
CA LEU A 422 0.18 -3.02 -15.04
C LEU A 422 1.11 -4.19 -14.70
N ASP A 423 1.69 -4.15 -13.51
CA ASP A 423 2.50 -5.24 -12.95
C ASP A 423 1.68 -6.13 -11.99
N GLY A 424 0.51 -5.64 -11.58
CA GLY A 424 -0.48 -6.36 -10.78
C GLY A 424 -1.24 -7.41 -11.59
N VAL A 425 -1.68 -8.48 -10.93
CA VAL A 425 -2.53 -9.53 -11.48
C VAL A 425 -3.83 -9.65 -10.70
N ASP A 426 -4.91 -10.01 -11.38
CA ASP A 426 -6.22 -10.21 -10.75
C ASP A 426 -6.21 -11.47 -9.88
N GLN A 427 -6.45 -11.33 -8.60
CA GLN A 427 -6.47 -12.37 -7.59
C GLN A 427 -7.89 -12.73 -7.13
N THR A 428 -8.93 -12.28 -7.82
CA THR A 428 -10.33 -12.44 -7.37
C THR A 428 -10.65 -13.90 -7.05
N ASP A 429 -10.34 -14.84 -7.95
CA ASP A 429 -10.65 -16.26 -7.76
C ASP A 429 -9.87 -16.86 -6.57
N TYR A 430 -8.63 -16.42 -6.36
CA TYR A 430 -7.84 -16.84 -5.21
C TYR A 430 -8.39 -16.25 -3.91
N LEU A 431 -8.75 -14.97 -3.92
CA LEU A 431 -9.32 -14.28 -2.77
C LEU A 431 -10.63 -14.96 -2.31
N GLU A 432 -11.53 -15.23 -3.24
CA GLU A 432 -12.83 -15.86 -2.99
C GLU A 432 -12.73 -17.38 -2.68
N GLY A 433 -11.56 -18.00 -2.86
CA GLY A 433 -11.38 -19.45 -2.68
C GLY A 433 -11.91 -20.30 -3.83
N LYS A 434 -12.23 -19.72 -4.97
CA LYS A 434 -12.54 -20.44 -6.22
C LYS A 434 -11.30 -21.11 -6.82
N SER A 435 -10.12 -20.56 -6.52
CA SER A 435 -8.81 -21.14 -6.82
C SER A 435 -8.02 -21.31 -5.53
N GLU A 436 -7.42 -22.49 -5.34
CA GLU A 436 -6.45 -22.73 -4.26
C GLU A 436 -5.08 -22.10 -4.55
N LYS A 437 -4.80 -21.82 -5.83
CA LYS A 437 -3.54 -21.28 -6.29
C LYS A 437 -3.69 -19.78 -6.54
N SER A 438 -2.71 -19.01 -6.05
CA SER A 438 -2.55 -17.61 -6.43
C SER A 438 -2.34 -17.48 -7.94
N ALA A 439 -2.87 -16.42 -8.52
CA ALA A 439 -2.60 -16.04 -9.91
C ALA A 439 -1.18 -15.50 -10.10
N ARG A 440 -0.50 -15.08 -9.02
CA ARG A 440 0.86 -14.54 -9.06
C ARG A 440 1.88 -15.65 -8.88
N GLU A 441 2.74 -15.83 -9.86
CA GLU A 441 3.90 -16.76 -9.80
C GLU A 441 5.24 -16.02 -9.70
N VAL A 442 5.32 -14.77 -10.15
CA VAL A 442 6.56 -13.97 -10.23
C VAL A 442 6.42 -12.67 -9.47
N PHE A 443 7.46 -12.31 -8.72
CA PHE A 443 7.58 -11.00 -8.10
C PHE A 443 9.00 -10.45 -8.28
N PHE A 444 9.11 -9.17 -8.69
CA PHE A 444 10.37 -8.48 -8.91
C PHE A 444 10.67 -7.53 -7.76
N TYR A 445 11.86 -7.62 -7.21
CA TYR A 445 12.34 -6.78 -6.12
C TYR A 445 13.31 -5.75 -6.67
N TYR A 446 13.11 -4.49 -6.32
CA TYR A 446 13.96 -3.39 -6.76
C TYR A 446 14.61 -2.69 -5.56
N THR A 447 15.91 -2.41 -5.64
CA THR A 447 16.59 -1.50 -4.73
C THR A 447 16.81 -0.18 -5.46
N GLY A 448 16.01 0.83 -5.12
CA GLY A 448 15.94 2.05 -5.94
C GLY A 448 15.54 1.72 -7.38
N SER A 449 16.37 2.09 -8.36
CA SER A 449 16.17 1.76 -9.78
C SER A 449 16.84 0.47 -10.24
N GLN A 450 17.52 -0.24 -9.33
CA GLN A 450 18.31 -1.43 -9.69
C GLN A 450 17.51 -2.72 -9.46
N PRO A 451 17.55 -3.69 -10.39
CA PRO A 451 17.09 -5.05 -10.14
C PRO A 451 17.81 -5.64 -8.92
N SER A 452 17.05 -6.08 -7.93
CA SER A 452 17.61 -6.63 -6.69
C SER A 452 17.46 -8.14 -6.64
N ALA A 453 16.25 -8.63 -6.71
CA ALA A 453 15.95 -10.05 -6.72
C ALA A 453 14.71 -10.33 -7.57
N VAL A 454 14.57 -11.57 -8.04
CA VAL A 454 13.32 -12.06 -8.61
C VAL A 454 12.89 -13.32 -7.89
N ARG A 455 11.61 -13.40 -7.56
CA ARG A 455 10.99 -14.59 -7.02
C ARG A 455 10.13 -15.25 -8.06
N TYR A 456 10.34 -16.56 -8.25
CA TYR A 456 9.48 -17.44 -9.03
C TYR A 456 8.92 -18.53 -8.11
N LYS A 457 7.62 -18.49 -7.83
CA LYS A 457 6.97 -19.38 -6.86
C LYS A 457 7.66 -19.31 -5.49
N ASN A 458 8.34 -20.39 -5.09
CA ASN A 458 9.06 -20.46 -3.80
C ASN A 458 10.55 -20.13 -3.91
N TRP A 459 11.07 -19.91 -5.13
CA TRP A 459 12.49 -19.64 -5.36
C TRP A 459 12.75 -18.16 -5.53
N LYS A 460 13.66 -17.63 -4.73
CA LYS A 460 14.13 -16.25 -4.80
C LYS A 460 15.60 -16.23 -5.21
N MET A 461 15.88 -15.45 -6.24
CA MET A 461 17.22 -15.28 -6.86
C MET A 461 17.66 -13.86 -6.63
N TYR A 462 18.82 -13.68 -6.01
CA TYR A 462 19.34 -12.39 -5.55
C TYR A 462 20.52 -11.95 -6.39
N TYR A 463 20.48 -10.74 -6.89
CA TYR A 463 21.52 -10.12 -7.72
C TYR A 463 22.20 -8.97 -6.97
N THR A 464 21.40 -8.14 -6.33
CA THR A 464 21.84 -6.98 -5.56
C THR A 464 21.06 -6.91 -4.27
N MET A 465 21.75 -6.80 -3.15
CA MET A 465 21.10 -6.77 -1.84
C MET A 465 21.67 -5.67 -0.97
N VAL A 466 20.84 -5.05 -0.16
CA VAL A 466 21.30 -4.19 0.92
C VAL A 466 21.76 -5.05 2.10
N PRO A 467 22.79 -4.63 2.85
CA PRO A 467 23.20 -5.33 4.06
C PRO A 467 22.04 -5.49 5.05
N ASP A 468 21.98 -6.63 5.70
CA ASP A 468 21.01 -6.90 6.78
C ASP A 468 21.51 -6.26 8.07
N THR A 469 21.42 -4.96 8.14
CA THR A 469 21.68 -4.15 9.32
C THR A 469 20.56 -3.13 9.48
N PRO A 470 20.28 -2.62 10.67
CA PRO A 470 19.20 -1.63 10.86
C PRO A 470 19.31 -0.42 9.93
N THR A 471 20.53 -0.03 9.57
CA THR A 471 20.79 1.11 8.68
C THR A 471 21.18 0.72 7.26
N GLY A 472 21.21 -0.59 6.94
CA GLY A 472 21.68 -1.10 5.63
C GLY A 472 20.95 -0.50 4.45
N GLY A 473 19.64 -0.30 4.56
CA GLY A 473 18.82 0.32 3.54
C GLY A 473 19.17 1.78 3.21
N LEU A 474 19.88 2.47 4.10
CA LEU A 474 20.30 3.86 3.94
C LEU A 474 21.67 4.00 3.24
N PHE A 475 22.54 2.99 3.30
CA PHE A 475 23.95 3.10 2.90
C PHE A 475 24.31 2.38 1.60
N GLY A 476 23.32 1.86 0.89
CA GLY A 476 23.53 1.30 -0.43
C GLY A 476 23.52 -0.22 -0.49
N ALA A 477 23.53 -0.72 -1.70
CA ALA A 477 23.39 -2.13 -2.01
C ALA A 477 24.71 -2.72 -2.49
N VAL A 478 24.91 -4.01 -2.26
CA VAL A 478 26.03 -4.80 -2.75
C VAL A 478 25.53 -5.66 -3.91
N THR A 479 26.18 -5.52 -5.06
CA THR A 479 25.94 -6.41 -6.21
C THR A 479 26.77 -7.67 -6.03
N TYR A 480 26.11 -8.83 -6.06
CA TYR A 480 26.80 -10.11 -5.94
C TYR A 480 27.49 -10.46 -7.27
N HIS A 481 28.73 -10.88 -7.16
CA HIS A 481 29.46 -11.45 -8.31
C HIS A 481 28.82 -12.76 -8.80
N TRP A 482 28.16 -13.47 -7.89
CA TRP A 482 27.47 -14.72 -8.17
C TRP A 482 26.05 -14.64 -7.64
N THR A 483 25.05 -14.83 -8.50
CA THR A 483 23.63 -14.83 -8.12
C THR A 483 23.37 -15.82 -7.00
N GLN A 484 22.79 -15.38 -5.90
CA GLN A 484 22.41 -16.25 -4.80
C GLN A 484 20.99 -16.77 -4.98
N LEU A 485 20.69 -17.93 -4.39
CA LEU A 485 19.44 -18.65 -4.58
C LEU A 485 18.98 -19.24 -3.26
N THR A 486 17.73 -19.02 -2.90
CA THR A 486 17.09 -19.74 -1.79
C THR A 486 15.67 -20.17 -2.13
N ASN A 487 15.19 -21.21 -1.45
CA ASN A 487 13.78 -21.56 -1.45
C ASN A 487 13.13 -21.03 -0.17
N ILE A 488 12.41 -19.93 -0.26
CA ILE A 488 11.85 -19.20 0.88
C ILE A 488 10.74 -19.95 1.63
N LYS A 489 10.26 -21.10 1.16
CA LYS A 489 9.38 -21.99 1.95
C LYS A 489 10.17 -23.01 2.77
N ARG A 490 11.44 -23.25 2.43
CA ARG A 490 12.38 -24.05 3.22
C ARG A 490 13.22 -23.20 4.17
N ASP A 491 13.55 -21.98 3.73
CA ASP A 491 14.31 -20.99 4.47
C ASP A 491 13.55 -19.66 4.47
N PRO A 492 12.47 -19.56 5.24
CA PRO A 492 11.63 -18.35 5.27
C PRO A 492 12.35 -17.13 5.88
N PHE A 493 13.45 -17.38 6.59
CA PHE A 493 14.26 -16.34 7.25
C PHE A 493 15.51 -15.98 6.45
N GLU A 494 15.66 -16.47 5.22
CA GLU A 494 16.76 -16.15 4.30
C GLU A 494 18.16 -16.33 4.93
N GLN A 495 18.33 -17.36 5.78
CA GLN A 495 19.57 -17.63 6.51
C GLN A 495 20.67 -18.24 5.63
N THR A 496 20.31 -18.72 4.44
CA THR A 496 21.25 -19.34 3.50
C THR A 496 21.85 -18.36 2.51
N VAL A 497 21.49 -17.09 2.56
CA VAL A 497 21.92 -16.05 1.61
C VAL A 497 22.38 -14.79 2.36
N GLY A 498 23.27 -14.01 1.70
CA GLY A 498 23.82 -12.78 2.25
C GLY A 498 25.23 -12.94 2.83
N ALA A 499 25.82 -11.85 3.26
CA ALA A 499 27.18 -11.84 3.81
C ALA A 499 27.29 -12.56 5.17
N ASP A 500 26.19 -12.63 5.89
CA ASP A 500 26.01 -13.31 7.18
C ASP A 500 25.44 -14.74 7.02
N ALA A 501 25.36 -15.24 5.77
CA ALA A 501 24.82 -16.57 5.51
C ALA A 501 25.48 -17.60 6.41
N LYS A 502 24.64 -18.38 7.10
CA LYS A 502 25.07 -19.54 7.92
C LYS A 502 25.47 -20.71 7.02
N SER A 503 26.00 -20.34 5.98
CA SER A 503 26.76 -20.72 4.82
C SER A 503 26.74 -22.12 4.23
N ILE A 504 26.88 -22.05 2.97
CA ILE A 504 27.27 -23.06 1.97
C ILE A 504 28.48 -23.94 2.36
N ILE A 505 29.45 -23.43 3.12
CA ILE A 505 30.73 -24.11 3.37
C ILE A 505 31.15 -24.10 4.85
N GLY A 506 30.42 -23.45 5.73
CA GLY A 506 30.90 -23.11 7.07
C GLY A 506 30.68 -24.13 8.18
N TYR A 507 29.84 -25.11 8.03
CA TYR A 507 29.57 -26.09 9.07
C TYR A 507 30.06 -27.48 8.68
N GLY A 508 31.29 -27.80 9.13
CA GLY A 508 31.77 -29.18 9.19
C GLY A 508 32.05 -29.88 7.86
N GLY A 509 32.37 -29.16 6.79
CA GLY A 509 32.84 -29.78 5.53
C GLY A 509 31.78 -30.52 4.72
N SER A 510 30.54 -30.56 5.15
CA SER A 510 29.46 -31.00 4.29
C SER A 510 28.94 -29.82 3.49
N ILE A 511 28.74 -29.99 2.21
CA ILE A 511 27.92 -29.12 1.40
C ILE A 511 26.52 -29.23 1.99
N GLY A 512 26.20 -28.35 2.95
CA GLY A 512 24.95 -28.37 3.70
C GLY A 512 23.73 -28.20 2.80
N SER A 513 22.55 -28.21 3.38
CA SER A 513 21.28 -28.07 2.67
C SER A 513 21.22 -26.86 1.71
N ALA A 514 21.95 -25.79 2.00
CA ALA A 514 22.08 -24.62 1.11
C ALA A 514 22.86 -24.94 -0.16
N GLY A 515 24.00 -25.62 -0.05
CA GLY A 515 24.77 -26.10 -1.20
C GLY A 515 23.98 -27.09 -2.05
N ASN A 516 23.21 -27.97 -1.41
CA ASN A 516 22.32 -28.88 -2.11
C ASN A 516 21.19 -28.14 -2.86
N ALA A 517 20.58 -27.11 -2.24
CA ALA A 517 19.59 -26.29 -2.91
C ALA A 517 20.18 -25.62 -4.16
N TYR A 518 21.40 -25.13 -4.07
CA TYR A 518 22.11 -24.50 -5.18
C TYR A 518 22.47 -25.51 -6.27
N ILE A 519 23.15 -26.60 -5.91
CA ILE A 519 23.65 -27.61 -6.86
C ILE A 519 22.53 -28.29 -7.63
N TYR A 520 21.42 -28.62 -6.97
CA TYR A 520 20.31 -29.32 -7.61
C TYR A 520 19.27 -28.40 -8.26
N ASN A 521 19.38 -27.08 -8.09
CA ASN A 521 18.38 -26.12 -8.58
C ASN A 521 18.98 -24.93 -9.31
N TRP A 522 20.23 -25.01 -9.77
CA TRP A 522 20.90 -23.94 -10.52
C TRP A 522 20.19 -23.59 -11.83
N ASN A 523 19.33 -24.47 -12.35
CA ASN A 523 18.43 -24.17 -13.46
C ASN A 523 17.47 -22.99 -13.15
N MET A 524 17.31 -22.59 -11.88
CA MET A 524 16.61 -21.37 -11.52
C MET A 524 17.37 -20.11 -11.94
N LEU A 525 18.70 -20.15 -12.08
CA LEU A 525 19.49 -18.96 -12.43
C LEU A 525 19.19 -18.45 -13.85
N PRO A 526 19.27 -19.30 -14.91
CA PRO A 526 18.86 -18.88 -16.24
C PRO A 526 17.38 -18.51 -16.33
N LEU A 527 16.51 -19.17 -15.54
CA LEU A 527 15.10 -18.77 -15.45
C LEU A 527 14.97 -17.35 -14.87
N GLY A 528 15.69 -17.04 -13.79
CA GLY A 528 15.69 -15.70 -13.19
C GLY A 528 16.18 -14.63 -14.17
N GLN A 529 17.22 -14.92 -14.93
CA GLN A 529 17.71 -14.02 -15.99
C GLN A 529 16.63 -13.80 -17.07
N LEU A 530 16.01 -14.85 -17.56
CA LEU A 530 14.95 -14.75 -18.57
C LEU A 530 13.74 -13.94 -18.06
N LEU A 531 13.38 -14.11 -16.80
CA LEU A 531 12.29 -13.31 -16.18
C LEU A 531 12.65 -11.83 -16.14
N TRP A 532 13.89 -11.49 -15.74
CA TRP A 532 14.38 -10.11 -15.74
C TRP A 532 14.46 -9.53 -17.16
N GLU A 533 14.97 -10.28 -18.13
CA GLU A 533 15.00 -9.85 -19.53
C GLU A 533 13.59 -9.48 -20.00
N LYS A 534 12.61 -10.35 -19.79
CA LYS A 534 11.21 -10.08 -20.15
C LYS A 534 10.64 -8.84 -19.46
N GLU A 535 10.92 -8.66 -18.17
CA GLU A 535 10.46 -7.48 -17.43
C GLU A 535 11.12 -6.21 -17.95
N LEU A 536 12.45 -6.19 -18.07
CA LEU A 536 13.20 -5.02 -18.53
C LEU A 536 12.88 -4.66 -19.99
N PHE A 537 12.66 -5.65 -20.87
CA PHE A 537 12.22 -5.37 -22.24
C PHE A 537 10.84 -4.70 -22.27
N SER A 538 9.96 -4.98 -21.30
CA SER A 538 8.64 -4.33 -21.24
C SER A 538 8.73 -2.81 -21.08
N TYR A 539 9.84 -2.28 -20.55
CA TYR A 539 10.06 -0.83 -20.43
C TYR A 539 10.40 -0.14 -21.76
N LYS A 540 10.76 -0.88 -22.81
CA LYS A 540 10.89 -0.32 -24.17
C LYS A 540 9.52 0.03 -24.75
N ASP A 541 8.55 -0.88 -24.58
CA ASP A 541 7.20 -0.70 -25.12
C ASP A 541 6.36 0.22 -24.22
N PHE A 542 6.58 0.14 -22.92
CA PHE A 542 5.87 0.90 -21.88
C PHE A 542 6.89 1.57 -20.95
N PRO A 543 7.48 2.69 -21.36
CA PRO A 543 8.49 3.39 -20.56
C PRO A 543 7.89 3.92 -19.26
N PRO A 544 8.71 4.14 -18.22
CA PRO A 544 8.26 4.71 -16.95
C PRO A 544 7.43 5.98 -17.13
N MET A 545 6.49 6.21 -16.22
CA MET A 545 5.61 7.38 -16.26
C MET A 545 6.40 8.70 -16.22
N GLN A 546 7.53 8.67 -15.57
CA GLN A 546 8.52 9.74 -15.50
C GLN A 546 9.92 9.14 -15.34
N ARG A 547 10.95 9.94 -15.43
CA ARG A 547 12.30 9.51 -15.09
C ARG A 547 12.31 9.02 -13.64
N PRO A 548 12.83 7.80 -13.36
CA PRO A 548 12.96 7.30 -12.00
C PRO A 548 13.98 8.13 -11.23
N GLU A 549 13.53 8.83 -10.20
CA GLU A 549 14.38 9.75 -9.42
C GLU A 549 14.00 9.74 -7.93
N THR A 550 15.01 9.99 -7.10
CA THR A 550 14.89 10.24 -5.67
C THR A 550 15.98 11.21 -5.23
N TYR A 551 16.09 11.51 -3.95
CA TYR A 551 17.15 12.35 -3.39
C TYR A 551 18.52 11.63 -3.39
N ASN A 552 19.18 11.56 -4.54
CA ASN A 552 20.57 11.13 -4.67
C ASN A 552 21.28 11.90 -5.80
N LEU A 553 22.60 11.85 -5.81
CA LEU A 553 23.40 12.54 -6.81
C LEU A 553 23.38 11.88 -8.18
N ASP A 554 22.96 10.63 -8.30
CA ASP A 554 22.99 9.89 -9.56
C ASP A 554 22.18 10.58 -10.67
N GLY A 555 21.02 11.15 -10.31
CA GLY A 555 20.21 11.93 -11.21
C GLY A 555 20.94 13.17 -11.72
N ILE A 556 21.59 13.89 -10.82
CA ILE A 556 22.36 15.10 -11.14
C ILE A 556 23.57 14.76 -12.01
N LEU A 557 24.35 13.74 -11.63
CA LEU A 557 25.52 13.29 -12.39
C LEU A 557 25.15 12.85 -13.80
N LYS A 558 24.05 12.10 -13.97
CA LYS A 558 23.53 11.71 -15.28
C LYS A 558 23.08 12.90 -16.12
N GLN A 559 22.49 13.93 -15.51
CA GLN A 559 22.12 15.17 -16.20
C GLN A 559 23.36 15.94 -16.64
N MET A 560 24.38 16.06 -15.80
CA MET A 560 25.64 16.70 -16.14
C MET A 560 26.33 15.98 -17.28
N GLN A 561 26.39 14.64 -17.26
CA GLN A 561 26.93 13.82 -18.34
C GLN A 561 26.16 14.02 -19.65
N ALA A 562 24.81 14.04 -19.60
CA ALA A 562 23.98 14.27 -20.77
C ALA A 562 24.12 15.70 -21.33
N ALA A 563 24.46 16.68 -20.49
CA ALA A 563 24.72 18.07 -20.88
C ALA A 563 26.17 18.29 -21.41
N GLY A 564 26.98 17.24 -21.51
CA GLY A 564 28.33 17.31 -22.01
C GLY A 564 29.37 17.85 -21.01
N HIS A 565 29.03 17.92 -19.73
CA HIS A 565 30.00 18.22 -18.68
C HIS A 565 30.77 16.96 -18.32
N PRO A 566 32.11 16.90 -18.44
CA PRO A 566 32.88 15.74 -18.03
C PRO A 566 32.73 15.52 -16.53
N SER A 567 32.44 14.28 -16.12
CA SER A 567 32.58 13.86 -14.73
C SER A 567 34.04 14.02 -14.32
N SER A 568 34.33 14.90 -13.39
CA SER A 568 35.62 15.04 -12.75
C SER A 568 36.02 13.79 -11.99
#